data_779e6b75f67b460e76706bb4fdd5db53
#
_entry.id   779e6b75f67b460e76706bb4fdd5db53
#
_cell.length_a   1.000
_cell.length_b   1.000
_cell.length_c   1.000
_cell.angle_alpha   90.00
_cell.angle_beta   90.00
_cell.angle_gamma   90.00
#
_symmetry.space_group_name_H-M   'P 1'
#
loop_
_entity.id
_entity.type
_entity.pdbx_description
1 polymer ?
#
loop_
_entity_poly.entity_id
_entity_poly.type
_entity_poly.pdbx_seq_one_letter_code
_entity_poly.pdbx_strand_id
1 'polypeptide(L)'
;MIYDYKKKYFKVKREIPIKPIIIFFIALITLFLLFRQKSTPYPKDNSLKVIPLSTETKNKPAPKDLTALETEINKIIKEKTGTYSVYFNDFSTGAEIGINQNMGFIAASVNKIPILAAVYYFANQGEIDLDQKITIQASDIQDYGTGIIRYEQPGVIYSLKTLARLMMEKSDNTAAYVLASKIIGLKKIQGLADTWGLKQTDMAVNKTSNIDIYKTLKMMFDGRVTNESSTLEMIGFMDDSDFEERLPALLPENVKVYHKIGNEVGVIHDAGVIVLPNGGKYYLGVLTTEITDEEETKKTIAQISKIVYDFVDNKN
;
A
#
# COMPACT_ATOMS: atom_id res chain seq x y z
N MET A 1 65.68 -18.31 31.32
CA MET A 1 65.55 -16.91 31.81
C MET A 1 64.12 -16.53 31.64
N ILE A 2 63.31 -16.68 32.71
CA ILE A 2 61.86 -16.52 32.72
C ILE A 2 61.56 -15.15 33.33
N TYR A 3 60.99 -14.21 32.57
CA TYR A 3 60.54 -12.91 33.07
C TYR A 3 59.09 -12.99 33.54
N ASP A 4 58.89 -12.85 34.81
CA ASP A 4 57.63 -12.77 35.52
C ASP A 4 57.14 -11.31 35.56
N TYR A 5 56.02 -10.99 34.90
CA TYR A 5 55.36 -9.67 34.94
C TYR A 5 54.12 -9.71 35.83
N LYS A 6 54.31 -9.52 37.15
CA LYS A 6 53.19 -9.18 38.05
C LYS A 6 52.80 -7.71 37.89
N LYS A 7 51.75 -7.42 37.12
CA LYS A 7 51.11 -6.09 37.11
C LYS A 7 50.26 -5.89 38.37
N LYS A 8 50.69 -4.95 39.21
CA LYS A 8 49.89 -4.40 40.31
C LYS A 8 48.73 -3.59 39.76
N TYR A 9 47.49 -4.04 39.92
CA TYR A 9 46.32 -3.23 39.70
C TYR A 9 46.05 -2.34 40.91
N PHE A 10 46.20 -1.03 40.78
CA PHE A 10 45.73 -0.03 41.72
C PHE A 10 44.21 0.08 41.58
N LYS A 11 43.40 -0.38 42.56
CA LYS A 11 41.98 -0.06 42.68
C LYS A 11 41.85 1.38 43.17
N VAL A 12 41.55 2.30 42.27
CA VAL A 12 41.11 3.65 42.65
C VAL A 12 39.61 3.54 42.98
N LYS A 13 39.27 3.54 44.26
CA LYS A 13 37.89 3.76 44.72
C LYS A 13 37.54 5.22 44.43
N ARG A 14 36.81 5.49 43.34
CA ARG A 14 36.14 6.78 43.14
C ARG A 14 34.85 6.76 43.97
N GLU A 15 34.81 7.51 45.03
CA GLU A 15 33.55 7.81 45.75
C GLU A 15 32.79 8.82 44.91
N ILE A 16 31.65 8.39 44.38
CA ILE A 16 30.74 9.25 43.62
C ILE A 16 30.00 10.13 44.65
N PRO A 17 30.12 11.46 44.59
CA PRO A 17 29.46 12.32 45.58
C PRO A 17 27.93 12.26 45.38
N ILE A 18 27.24 11.62 46.30
CA ILE A 18 25.79 11.38 46.28
C ILE A 18 24.99 12.69 46.35
N LYS A 19 25.51 13.70 47.05
CA LYS A 19 24.80 15.00 47.23
C LYS A 19 24.42 15.72 45.94
N PRO A 20 25.28 15.90 44.90
CA PRO A 20 24.84 16.55 43.67
C PRO A 20 23.81 15.73 42.87
N ILE A 21 23.85 14.41 42.98
CA ILE A 21 22.84 13.54 42.30
C ILE A 21 21.46 13.72 42.89
N ILE A 22 21.37 13.79 44.25
CA ILE A 22 20.07 14.03 44.93
C ILE A 22 19.52 15.41 44.59
N ILE A 23 20.34 16.45 44.52
CA ILE A 23 19.93 17.81 44.18
C ILE A 23 19.41 17.86 42.71
N PHE A 24 20.07 17.14 41.81
CA PHE A 24 19.63 17.04 40.40
C PHE A 24 18.26 16.36 40.26
N PHE A 25 18.00 15.27 40.99
CA PHE A 25 16.70 14.61 40.97
C PHE A 25 15.59 15.47 41.61
N ILE A 26 15.89 16.19 42.68
CA ILE A 26 14.92 17.11 43.32
C ILE A 26 14.58 18.27 42.35
N ALA A 27 15.57 18.82 41.63
CA ALA A 27 15.34 19.85 40.61
C ALA A 27 14.49 19.33 39.42
N LEU A 28 14.68 18.09 38.99
CA LEU A 28 13.89 17.45 37.95
C LEU A 28 12.43 17.22 38.39
N ILE A 29 12.22 16.81 39.63
CA ILE A 29 10.87 16.60 40.21
C ILE A 29 10.13 17.92 40.36
N THR A 30 10.81 18.97 40.84
CA THR A 30 10.20 20.32 40.94
C THR A 30 9.87 20.92 39.57
N LEU A 31 10.71 20.72 38.57
CA LEU A 31 10.45 21.15 37.21
C LEU A 31 9.25 20.39 36.62
N PHE A 32 9.16 19.08 36.85
CA PHE A 32 8.02 18.27 36.41
C PHE A 32 6.71 18.69 37.08
N LEU A 33 6.74 19.02 38.37
CA LEU A 33 5.56 19.51 39.10
C LEU A 33 5.12 20.91 38.63
N LEU A 34 6.06 21.80 38.28
CA LEU A 34 5.77 23.13 37.72
C LEU A 34 5.14 23.06 36.32
N PHE A 35 5.55 22.08 35.49
CA PHE A 35 4.93 21.81 34.19
C PHE A 35 3.53 21.20 34.33
N ARG A 36 3.28 20.41 35.39
CA ARG A 36 1.97 19.79 35.63
C ARG A 36 0.89 20.76 36.08
N GLN A 37 1.27 21.94 36.64
CA GLN A 37 0.32 22.96 37.10
C GLN A 37 -0.22 23.89 36.00
N LYS A 38 0.25 23.77 34.74
CA LYS A 38 -0.24 24.61 33.62
C LYS A 38 -1.19 23.89 32.65
N SER A 39 -1.70 22.72 33.00
CA SER A 39 -2.82 22.16 32.26
C SER A 39 -4.12 22.78 32.79
N THR A 40 -4.58 23.84 32.16
CA THR A 40 -5.93 24.36 32.32
C THR A 40 -6.93 23.25 32.03
N PRO A 41 -7.93 23.03 32.90
CA PRO A 41 -8.97 22.07 32.60
C PRO A 41 -9.72 22.52 31.36
N TYR A 42 -9.82 21.67 30.34
CA TYR A 42 -10.72 21.87 29.21
C TYR A 42 -12.13 22.10 29.76
N PRO A 43 -12.84 23.18 29.35
CA PRO A 43 -14.24 23.34 29.74
C PRO A 43 -15.02 22.16 29.17
N LYS A 44 -15.66 21.39 30.06
CA LYS A 44 -16.70 20.44 29.68
C LYS A 44 -17.96 21.23 29.29
N ASP A 45 -17.94 21.79 28.09
CA ASP A 45 -19.19 22.24 27.47
C ASP A 45 -19.78 21.05 26.70
N ASN A 46 -20.67 20.36 27.37
CA ASN A 46 -21.47 19.25 26.87
C ASN A 46 -22.68 19.76 26.06
N SER A 47 -22.51 20.77 25.25
CA SER A 47 -23.48 21.11 24.22
C SER A 47 -22.83 20.94 22.83
N LEU A 48 -22.54 19.68 22.46
CA LEU A 48 -22.49 19.35 21.04
C LEU A 48 -23.89 19.65 20.50
N LYS A 49 -24.09 20.90 20.03
CA LYS A 49 -25.10 21.15 19.00
C LYS A 49 -24.76 20.17 17.88
N VAL A 50 -25.49 19.06 17.84
CA VAL A 50 -25.59 18.23 16.66
C VAL A 50 -26.11 19.19 15.57
N ILE A 51 -25.18 19.77 14.81
CA ILE A 51 -25.54 20.35 13.52
C ILE A 51 -26.08 19.13 12.78
N PRO A 52 -27.38 19.11 12.42
CA PRO A 52 -27.87 18.02 11.59
C PRO A 52 -27.00 18.09 10.35
N LEU A 53 -26.24 17.02 10.11
CA LEU A 53 -25.60 16.80 8.83
C LEU A 53 -26.75 16.91 7.83
N SER A 54 -26.85 18.06 7.15
CA SER A 54 -27.81 18.20 6.08
C SER A 54 -27.51 17.04 5.15
N THR A 55 -28.38 16.07 5.12
CA THR A 55 -28.49 15.09 4.05
C THR A 55 -28.93 15.90 2.82
N GLU A 56 -28.01 16.74 2.30
CA GLU A 56 -28.04 17.03 0.90
C GLU A 56 -27.82 15.66 0.25
N THR A 57 -28.93 15.03 -0.11
CA THR A 57 -28.96 14.08 -1.20
C THR A 57 -28.49 14.86 -2.42
N LYS A 58 -27.16 15.04 -2.56
CA LYS A 58 -26.57 15.39 -3.85
C LYS A 58 -27.16 14.33 -4.78
N ASN A 59 -27.99 14.76 -5.70
CA ASN A 59 -28.56 13.90 -6.73
C ASN A 59 -27.41 13.08 -7.29
N LYS A 60 -27.36 11.80 -6.92
CA LYS A 60 -26.38 10.87 -7.47
C LYS A 60 -26.61 10.89 -8.97
N PRO A 61 -25.62 11.20 -9.81
CA PRO A 61 -25.81 11.25 -11.24
C PRO A 61 -26.47 9.94 -11.67
N ALA A 62 -27.41 9.99 -12.59
CA ALA A 62 -28.03 8.78 -13.12
C ALA A 62 -26.94 7.85 -13.64
N PRO A 63 -26.99 6.55 -13.33
CA PRO A 63 -26.00 5.60 -13.82
C PRO A 63 -26.01 5.65 -15.35
N LYS A 64 -24.83 5.85 -15.96
CA LYS A 64 -24.67 5.72 -17.41
C LYS A 64 -24.99 4.29 -17.82
N ASP A 65 -25.54 4.12 -19.00
CA ASP A 65 -25.64 2.81 -19.62
C ASP A 65 -24.22 2.29 -19.96
N LEU A 66 -23.80 1.27 -19.23
CA LEU A 66 -22.51 0.63 -19.38
C LEU A 66 -22.48 -0.45 -20.46
N THR A 67 -23.62 -0.76 -21.08
CA THR A 67 -23.77 -1.89 -22.02
C THR A 67 -22.85 -1.75 -23.23
N ALA A 68 -22.74 -0.54 -23.78
CA ALA A 68 -21.85 -0.27 -24.91
C ALA A 68 -20.37 -0.47 -24.54
N LEU A 69 -19.94 0.07 -23.36
CA LEU A 69 -18.58 -0.07 -22.87
C LEU A 69 -18.24 -1.54 -22.59
N GLU A 70 -19.12 -2.27 -21.92
CA GLU A 70 -18.92 -3.69 -21.64
C GLU A 70 -18.82 -4.52 -22.93
N THR A 71 -19.64 -4.20 -23.93
CA THR A 71 -19.61 -4.84 -25.25
C THR A 71 -18.28 -4.60 -25.96
N GLU A 72 -17.75 -3.36 -25.90
CA GLU A 72 -16.48 -3.01 -26.51
C GLU A 72 -15.30 -3.72 -25.81
N ILE A 73 -15.28 -3.74 -24.48
CA ILE A 73 -14.27 -4.48 -23.71
C ILE A 73 -14.30 -5.96 -24.08
N ASN A 74 -15.48 -6.59 -24.08
CA ASN A 74 -15.65 -8.00 -24.44
C ASN A 74 -15.16 -8.29 -25.86
N LYS A 75 -15.41 -7.40 -26.83
CA LYS A 75 -14.92 -7.53 -28.19
C LYS A 75 -13.38 -7.53 -28.24
N ILE A 76 -12.74 -6.63 -27.50
CA ILE A 76 -11.27 -6.55 -27.43
C ILE A 76 -10.69 -7.85 -26.86
N ILE A 77 -11.16 -8.29 -25.67
CA ILE A 77 -10.56 -9.46 -24.99
C ILE A 77 -10.86 -10.78 -25.68
N LYS A 78 -11.99 -10.90 -26.39
CA LYS A 78 -12.37 -12.13 -27.12
C LYS A 78 -11.36 -12.52 -28.19
N GLU A 79 -10.67 -11.56 -28.77
CA GLU A 79 -9.69 -11.78 -29.84
C GLU A 79 -8.28 -12.09 -29.29
N LYS A 80 -8.11 -12.13 -27.97
CA LYS A 80 -6.82 -12.33 -27.31
C LYS A 80 -6.68 -13.74 -26.75
N THR A 81 -5.42 -14.19 -26.65
CA THR A 81 -5.09 -15.46 -25.98
C THR A 81 -5.15 -15.31 -24.47
N GLY A 82 -5.47 -16.40 -23.79
CA GLY A 82 -5.57 -16.44 -22.34
C GLY A 82 -6.93 -16.00 -21.79
N THR A 83 -7.00 -15.93 -20.49
CA THR A 83 -8.21 -15.52 -19.77
C THR A 83 -8.00 -14.13 -19.17
N TYR A 84 -8.95 -13.24 -19.42
CA TYR A 84 -8.96 -11.88 -18.89
C TYR A 84 -10.02 -11.73 -17.80
N SER A 85 -9.65 -11.04 -16.71
CA SER A 85 -10.59 -10.42 -15.80
C SER A 85 -10.50 -8.90 -15.97
N VAL A 86 -11.62 -8.25 -16.19
CA VAL A 86 -11.71 -6.78 -16.19
C VAL A 86 -12.72 -6.37 -15.15
N TYR A 87 -12.35 -5.45 -14.26
CA TYR A 87 -13.29 -4.87 -13.32
C TYR A 87 -13.12 -3.35 -13.29
N PHE A 88 -14.21 -2.66 -13.58
CA PHE A 88 -14.36 -1.22 -13.48
C PHE A 88 -15.35 -0.87 -12.40
N ASN A 89 -15.07 0.15 -11.58
CA ASN A 89 -16.04 0.71 -10.64
C ASN A 89 -15.85 2.23 -10.49
N ASP A 90 -16.89 2.99 -10.79
CA ASP A 90 -16.94 4.44 -10.56
C ASP A 90 -17.24 4.72 -9.09
N PHE A 91 -16.33 5.35 -8.36
CA PHE A 91 -16.46 5.59 -6.92
C PHE A 91 -17.59 6.56 -6.57
N SER A 92 -17.99 7.43 -7.50
CA SER A 92 -19.05 8.43 -7.28
C SER A 92 -20.44 7.86 -7.47
N THR A 93 -20.62 7.07 -8.53
CA THR A 93 -21.92 6.51 -8.91
C THR A 93 -22.12 5.09 -8.41
N GLY A 94 -21.02 4.35 -8.18
CA GLY A 94 -21.03 2.91 -7.91
C GLY A 94 -21.39 2.09 -9.15
N ALA A 95 -21.40 2.69 -10.35
CA ALA A 95 -21.56 1.95 -11.61
C ALA A 95 -20.36 1.03 -11.84
N GLU A 96 -20.59 -0.20 -12.29
CA GLU A 96 -19.54 -1.20 -12.42
C GLU A 96 -19.70 -2.11 -13.63
N ILE A 97 -18.58 -2.58 -14.16
CA ILE A 97 -18.48 -3.67 -15.13
C ILE A 97 -17.61 -4.76 -14.53
N GLY A 98 -18.08 -6.00 -14.56
CA GLY A 98 -17.37 -7.14 -14.00
C GLY A 98 -17.28 -8.31 -14.95
N ILE A 99 -16.08 -8.55 -15.51
CA ILE A 99 -15.77 -9.70 -16.34
C ILE A 99 -14.78 -10.57 -15.55
N ASN A 100 -15.17 -11.79 -15.19
CA ASN A 100 -14.36 -12.72 -14.38
C ASN A 100 -13.80 -12.12 -13.07
N GLN A 101 -14.42 -11.07 -12.53
CA GLN A 101 -13.89 -10.28 -11.39
C GLN A 101 -13.73 -11.08 -10.10
N ASN A 102 -14.49 -12.18 -9.95
CA ASN A 102 -14.42 -13.08 -8.80
C ASN A 102 -13.48 -14.29 -9.02
N MET A 103 -12.94 -14.46 -10.22
CA MET A 103 -12.02 -15.55 -10.54
C MET A 103 -10.69 -15.34 -9.83
N GLY A 104 -10.10 -16.41 -9.30
CA GLY A 104 -8.79 -16.36 -8.68
C GLY A 104 -7.68 -16.47 -9.71
N PHE A 105 -6.69 -15.55 -9.62
CA PHE A 105 -5.49 -15.51 -10.46
C PHE A 105 -4.24 -15.66 -9.60
N ILE A 106 -3.15 -16.15 -10.18
CA ILE A 106 -1.81 -15.93 -9.59
C ILE A 106 -1.62 -14.43 -9.51
N ALA A 107 -1.40 -13.89 -8.32
CA ALA A 107 -1.42 -12.45 -8.09
C ALA A 107 -0.18 -11.74 -8.65
N ALA A 108 0.93 -12.45 -8.80
CA ALA A 108 2.21 -11.83 -9.08
C ALA A 108 2.44 -10.62 -8.12
N SER A 109 2.90 -9.48 -8.63
CA SER A 109 3.17 -8.31 -7.79
C SER A 109 1.96 -7.44 -7.45
N VAL A 110 0.75 -7.70 -7.97
CA VAL A 110 -0.43 -6.95 -7.49
C VAL A 110 -0.80 -7.30 -6.05
N ASN A 111 -0.31 -8.44 -5.54
CA ASN A 111 -0.44 -8.81 -4.13
C ASN A 111 0.33 -7.90 -3.16
N LYS A 112 1.18 -7.00 -3.66
CA LYS A 112 1.85 -5.97 -2.87
C LYS A 112 0.87 -4.87 -2.41
N ILE A 113 -0.28 -4.73 -3.06
CA ILE A 113 -1.37 -3.82 -2.63
C ILE A 113 -1.92 -4.21 -1.25
N PRO A 114 -2.42 -5.43 -1.01
CA PRO A 114 -2.85 -5.81 0.34
C PRO A 114 -1.69 -5.87 1.35
N ILE A 115 -0.44 -6.13 0.93
CA ILE A 115 0.73 -6.02 1.83
C ILE A 115 0.92 -4.57 2.26
N LEU A 116 0.89 -3.61 1.34
CA LEU A 116 1.01 -2.18 1.66
C LEU A 116 -0.09 -1.74 2.63
N ALA A 117 -1.34 -2.10 2.34
CA ALA A 117 -2.47 -1.82 3.22
C ALA A 117 -2.26 -2.41 4.62
N ALA A 118 -1.77 -3.64 4.73
CA ALA A 118 -1.46 -4.27 6.02
C ALA A 118 -0.34 -3.55 6.76
N VAL A 119 0.73 -3.11 6.08
CA VAL A 119 1.82 -2.32 6.69
C VAL A 119 1.26 -1.07 7.37
N TYR A 120 0.44 -0.30 6.67
CA TYR A 120 -0.15 0.93 7.22
C TYR A 120 -1.23 0.66 8.28
N TYR A 121 -1.99 -0.42 8.13
CA TYR A 121 -2.94 -0.86 9.15
C TYR A 121 -2.24 -1.17 10.47
N PHE A 122 -1.21 -2.03 10.47
CA PHE A 122 -0.48 -2.41 11.68
C PHE A 122 0.33 -1.25 12.26
N ALA A 123 0.82 -0.33 11.43
CA ALA A 123 1.43 0.91 11.91
C ALA A 123 0.41 1.80 12.64
N ASN A 124 -0.80 1.92 12.12
CA ASN A 124 -1.89 2.68 12.76
C ASN A 124 -2.37 2.05 14.07
N GLN A 125 -2.22 0.73 14.24
CA GLN A 125 -2.48 0.02 15.52
C GLN A 125 -1.31 0.14 16.52
N GLY A 126 -0.17 0.72 16.11
CA GLY A 126 1.04 0.82 16.93
C GLY A 126 1.81 -0.51 17.07
N GLU A 127 1.51 -1.51 16.23
CA GLU A 127 2.21 -2.80 16.24
C GLU A 127 3.56 -2.74 15.53
N ILE A 128 3.73 -1.83 14.58
CA ILE A 128 5.00 -1.56 13.88
C ILE A 128 5.24 -0.06 13.80
N ASP A 129 6.51 0.34 13.71
CA ASP A 129 6.94 1.72 13.49
C ASP A 129 7.51 1.87 12.08
N LEU A 130 6.90 2.70 11.25
CA LEU A 130 7.33 2.93 9.86
C LEU A 130 8.75 3.51 9.76
N ASP A 131 9.22 4.22 10.79
CA ASP A 131 10.58 4.78 10.86
C ASP A 131 11.62 3.79 11.43
N GLN A 132 11.16 2.62 11.93
CA GLN A 132 12.03 1.54 12.37
C GLN A 132 12.99 1.14 11.25
N LYS A 133 14.29 1.07 11.59
CA LYS A 133 15.36 0.68 10.66
C LYS A 133 15.64 -0.81 10.72
N ILE A 134 15.75 -1.41 9.54
CA ILE A 134 16.03 -2.85 9.38
C ILE A 134 17.32 -2.99 8.56
N THR A 135 18.22 -3.83 9.05
CA THR A 135 19.42 -4.25 8.30
C THR A 135 19.05 -5.43 7.41
N ILE A 136 19.24 -5.29 6.10
CA ILE A 136 19.01 -6.35 5.13
C ILE A 136 20.11 -7.40 5.25
N GLN A 137 19.74 -8.63 5.58
CA GLN A 137 20.64 -9.76 5.65
C GLN A 137 20.77 -10.45 4.28
N ALA A 138 21.81 -11.22 4.06
CA ALA A 138 21.95 -12.02 2.84
C ALA A 138 20.76 -12.95 2.60
N SER A 139 20.18 -13.51 3.66
CA SER A 139 19.00 -14.38 3.61
C SER A 139 17.70 -13.65 3.25
N ASP A 140 17.68 -12.32 3.27
CA ASP A 140 16.50 -11.51 2.94
C ASP A 140 16.40 -11.21 1.45
N ILE A 141 17.56 -11.21 0.79
CA ILE A 141 17.67 -10.84 -0.63
C ILE A 141 16.94 -11.87 -1.49
N GLN A 142 15.95 -11.38 -2.22
CA GLN A 142 15.20 -12.17 -3.20
C GLN A 142 15.85 -11.99 -4.57
N ASP A 143 16.65 -12.96 -5.00
CA ASP A 143 17.43 -12.89 -6.25
C ASP A 143 16.60 -13.29 -7.48
N TYR A 144 15.35 -12.80 -7.55
CA TYR A 144 14.46 -13.01 -8.69
C TYR A 144 13.50 -11.83 -8.88
N GLY A 145 12.91 -11.73 -10.08
CA GLY A 145 11.94 -10.71 -10.44
C GLY A 145 12.52 -9.29 -10.45
N THR A 146 11.79 -8.36 -9.86
CA THR A 146 12.08 -6.91 -9.90
C THR A 146 12.59 -6.37 -8.56
N GLY A 147 13.13 -5.16 -8.59
CA GLY A 147 13.63 -4.45 -7.42
C GLY A 147 15.10 -4.08 -7.50
N ILE A 148 15.52 -3.14 -6.66
CA ILE A 148 16.89 -2.62 -6.62
C ILE A 148 17.72 -3.23 -5.49
N ILE A 149 17.08 -3.65 -4.38
CA ILE A 149 17.78 -4.17 -3.21
C ILE A 149 18.55 -5.46 -3.53
N ARG A 150 18.09 -6.25 -4.50
CA ARG A 150 18.77 -7.47 -4.95
C ARG A 150 20.19 -7.24 -5.47
N TYR A 151 20.53 -6.02 -5.87
CA TYR A 151 21.86 -5.66 -6.38
C TYR A 151 22.76 -5.03 -5.32
N GLU A 152 22.25 -4.83 -4.10
CA GLU A 152 23.01 -4.26 -3.01
C GLU A 152 23.73 -5.34 -2.17
N GLN A 153 24.74 -4.88 -1.43
CA GLN A 153 25.46 -5.77 -0.51
C GLN A 153 24.63 -5.97 0.77
N PRO A 154 24.63 -7.17 1.36
CA PRO A 154 24.07 -7.39 2.69
C PRO A 154 24.66 -6.40 3.71
N GLY A 155 23.83 -5.93 4.64
CA GLY A 155 24.20 -4.94 5.65
C GLY A 155 23.66 -3.54 5.39
N VAL A 156 23.07 -3.26 4.21
CA VAL A 156 22.35 -2.00 3.97
C VAL A 156 21.14 -1.86 4.90
N ILE A 157 20.83 -0.61 5.25
CA ILE A 157 19.79 -0.31 6.24
C ILE A 157 18.69 0.53 5.60
N TYR A 158 17.45 0.08 5.76
CA TYR A 158 16.24 0.78 5.32
C TYR A 158 15.24 0.97 6.46
N SER A 159 14.46 2.06 6.42
CA SER A 159 13.24 2.14 7.24
C SER A 159 12.13 1.27 6.64
N LEU A 160 11.15 0.85 7.46
CA LEU A 160 9.98 0.13 6.95
C LEU A 160 9.21 0.96 5.92
N LYS A 161 9.13 2.27 6.13
CA LYS A 161 8.56 3.23 5.16
C LYS A 161 9.28 3.17 3.82
N THR A 162 10.62 3.21 3.82
CA THR A 162 11.40 3.14 2.58
C THR A 162 11.20 1.79 1.87
N LEU A 163 11.13 0.69 2.63
CA LEU A 163 10.81 -0.62 2.06
C LEU A 163 9.41 -0.64 1.44
N ALA A 164 8.40 -0.05 2.11
CA ALA A 164 7.04 0.04 1.57
C ALA A 164 7.01 0.83 0.24
N ARG A 165 7.75 1.95 0.18
CA ARG A 165 7.90 2.74 -1.04
C ARG A 165 8.57 1.94 -2.16
N LEU A 166 9.73 1.33 -1.91
CA LEU A 166 10.44 0.53 -2.92
C LEU A 166 9.62 -0.68 -3.40
N MET A 167 8.85 -1.31 -2.50
CA MET A 167 7.93 -2.38 -2.84
C MET A 167 6.90 -1.95 -3.87
N MET A 168 6.41 -0.73 -3.81
CA MET A 168 5.40 -0.22 -4.76
C MET A 168 6.05 0.36 -6.01
N GLU A 169 6.94 1.34 -5.89
CA GLU A 169 7.57 2.05 -7.01
C GLU A 169 8.42 1.14 -7.90
N LYS A 170 9.32 0.35 -7.29
CA LYS A 170 10.28 -0.53 -7.99
C LYS A 170 9.80 -1.97 -8.06
N SER A 171 8.61 -2.24 -7.54
CA SER A 171 8.12 -3.62 -7.37
C SER A 171 9.13 -4.53 -6.65
N ASP A 172 9.89 -4.01 -5.68
CA ASP A 172 11.02 -4.69 -5.05
C ASP A 172 10.57 -5.93 -4.25
N ASN A 173 11.07 -7.10 -4.65
CA ASN A 173 10.71 -8.37 -4.03
C ASN A 173 11.36 -8.56 -2.66
N THR A 174 12.58 -8.05 -2.46
CA THR A 174 13.25 -8.10 -1.15
C THR A 174 12.49 -7.24 -0.14
N ALA A 175 12.07 -6.03 -0.54
CA ALA A 175 11.25 -5.17 0.30
C ALA A 175 9.91 -5.85 0.68
N ALA A 176 9.24 -6.47 -0.30
CA ALA A 176 8.00 -7.21 -0.07
C ALA A 176 8.19 -8.38 0.89
N TYR A 177 9.26 -9.16 0.70
CA TYR A 177 9.59 -10.29 1.58
C TYR A 177 9.85 -9.82 3.02
N VAL A 178 10.67 -8.79 3.21
CA VAL A 178 10.98 -8.27 4.54
C VAL A 178 9.72 -7.78 5.25
N LEU A 179 8.91 -6.96 4.59
CA LEU A 179 7.68 -6.42 5.18
C LEU A 179 6.66 -7.51 5.49
N ALA A 180 6.38 -8.39 4.51
CA ALA A 180 5.32 -9.37 4.63
C ALA A 180 5.71 -10.59 5.47
N SER A 181 6.94 -11.08 5.35
CA SER A 181 7.34 -12.33 6.00
C SER A 181 8.08 -12.13 7.31
N LYS A 182 8.95 -11.10 7.41
CA LYS A 182 9.77 -10.90 8.61
C LYS A 182 9.14 -9.94 9.62
N ILE A 183 8.53 -8.85 9.14
CA ILE A 183 8.00 -7.80 10.03
C ILE A 183 6.60 -8.14 10.49
N ILE A 184 5.67 -8.40 9.59
CA ILE A 184 4.26 -8.65 9.93
C ILE A 184 3.98 -10.14 10.12
N GLY A 185 4.42 -10.96 9.18
CA GLY A 185 4.09 -12.37 9.06
C GLY A 185 2.90 -12.62 8.13
N LEU A 186 3.08 -13.48 7.11
CA LEU A 186 2.05 -13.80 6.11
C LEU A 186 0.72 -14.22 6.73
N LYS A 187 0.76 -14.96 7.85
CA LYS A 187 -0.46 -15.40 8.56
C LYS A 187 -1.27 -14.23 9.11
N LYS A 188 -0.63 -13.16 9.62
CA LYS A 188 -1.32 -11.96 10.09
C LYS A 188 -1.94 -11.19 8.93
N ILE A 189 -1.20 -11.08 7.81
CA ILE A 189 -1.72 -10.43 6.59
C ILE A 189 -2.93 -11.21 6.05
N GLN A 190 -2.86 -12.54 6.03
CA GLN A 190 -4.00 -13.38 5.62
C GLN A 190 -5.21 -13.16 6.53
N GLY A 191 -5.03 -13.16 7.86
CA GLY A 191 -6.11 -12.90 8.81
C GLY A 191 -6.76 -11.53 8.61
N LEU A 192 -5.98 -10.53 8.21
CA LEU A 192 -6.49 -9.20 7.87
C LEU A 192 -7.26 -9.22 6.54
N ALA A 193 -6.75 -9.91 5.52
CA ALA A 193 -7.42 -10.12 4.24
C ALA A 193 -8.78 -10.82 4.44
N ASP A 194 -8.84 -11.84 5.27
CA ASP A 194 -10.07 -12.56 5.63
C ASP A 194 -11.08 -11.62 6.31
N THR A 195 -10.62 -10.79 7.26
CA THR A 195 -11.43 -9.78 7.96
C THR A 195 -11.99 -8.73 6.99
N TRP A 196 -11.22 -8.35 5.97
CA TRP A 196 -11.65 -7.42 4.92
C TRP A 196 -12.54 -8.07 3.85
N GLY A 197 -12.79 -9.38 3.95
CA GLY A 197 -13.63 -10.12 3.01
C GLY A 197 -12.99 -10.30 1.63
N LEU A 198 -11.67 -10.45 1.58
CA LEU A 198 -10.90 -10.76 0.37
C LEU A 198 -10.92 -12.28 0.13
N LYS A 199 -11.94 -12.76 -0.53
CA LYS A 199 -12.31 -14.19 -0.57
C LYS A 199 -11.38 -15.05 -1.43
N GLN A 200 -10.70 -14.46 -2.41
CA GLN A 200 -9.80 -15.16 -3.32
C GLN A 200 -8.33 -14.88 -3.03
N THR A 201 -8.06 -13.94 -2.09
CA THR A 201 -6.70 -13.58 -1.72
C THR A 201 -6.13 -14.63 -0.77
N ASP A 202 -5.06 -15.29 -1.20
CA ASP A 202 -4.28 -16.25 -0.43
C ASP A 202 -2.81 -15.86 -0.48
N MET A 203 -2.29 -15.41 0.68
CA MET A 203 -0.91 -14.92 0.80
C MET A 203 0.12 -16.05 0.72
N ALA A 204 -0.26 -17.30 1.03
CA ALA A 204 0.67 -18.41 1.04
C ALA A 204 0.98 -18.95 -0.37
N VAL A 205 0.00 -18.88 -1.27
CA VAL A 205 0.14 -19.35 -2.67
C VAL A 205 0.09 -18.20 -3.68
N ASN A 206 0.24 -16.97 -3.22
CA ASN A 206 0.26 -15.76 -4.04
C ASN A 206 -0.92 -15.67 -5.02
N LYS A 207 -2.14 -15.77 -4.50
CA LYS A 207 -3.39 -15.74 -5.28
C LYS A 207 -4.25 -14.56 -4.87
N THR A 208 -4.98 -13.98 -5.83
CA THR A 208 -5.98 -12.94 -5.60
C THR A 208 -7.05 -12.94 -6.68
N SER A 209 -8.03 -12.01 -6.58
CA SER A 209 -9.00 -11.71 -7.62
C SER A 209 -9.10 -10.21 -7.85
N ASN A 210 -9.65 -9.82 -8.99
CA ASN A 210 -9.82 -8.42 -9.34
C ASN A 210 -10.71 -7.68 -8.33
N ILE A 211 -11.79 -8.33 -7.87
CA ILE A 211 -12.67 -7.76 -6.85
C ILE A 211 -12.00 -7.59 -5.48
N ASP A 212 -11.05 -8.47 -5.12
CA ASP A 212 -10.33 -8.36 -3.85
C ASP A 212 -9.33 -7.20 -3.89
N ILE A 213 -8.63 -7.00 -5.01
CA ILE A 213 -7.76 -5.84 -5.23
C ILE A 213 -8.57 -4.54 -5.19
N TYR A 214 -9.73 -4.50 -5.88
CA TYR A 214 -10.66 -3.37 -5.79
C TYR A 214 -11.05 -3.04 -4.35
N LYS A 215 -11.50 -4.04 -3.58
CA LYS A 215 -11.90 -3.82 -2.18
C LYS A 215 -10.77 -3.23 -1.35
N THR A 216 -9.54 -3.73 -1.55
CA THR A 216 -8.37 -3.22 -0.84
C THR A 216 -8.10 -1.76 -1.21
N LEU A 217 -8.02 -1.44 -2.50
CA LEU A 217 -7.80 -0.08 -2.97
C LEU A 217 -8.94 0.86 -2.54
N LYS A 218 -10.19 0.39 -2.63
CA LYS A 218 -11.35 1.17 -2.17
C LYS A 218 -11.24 1.54 -0.69
N MET A 219 -10.83 0.59 0.17
CA MET A 219 -10.60 0.88 1.59
C MET A 219 -9.45 1.86 1.82
N MET A 220 -8.36 1.75 1.04
CA MET A 220 -7.24 2.68 1.10
C MET A 220 -7.70 4.10 0.73
N PHE A 221 -8.38 4.27 -0.39
CA PHE A 221 -8.85 5.57 -0.89
C PHE A 221 -10.00 6.16 -0.07
N ASP A 222 -10.78 5.34 0.64
CA ASP A 222 -11.80 5.80 1.60
C ASP A 222 -11.22 6.17 2.98
N GLY A 223 -9.90 6.07 3.19
CA GLY A 223 -9.26 6.36 4.48
C GLY A 223 -9.61 5.37 5.59
N ARG A 224 -10.01 4.14 5.25
CA ARG A 224 -10.44 3.12 6.24
C ARG A 224 -9.31 2.20 6.72
N VAL A 225 -8.11 2.35 6.16
CA VAL A 225 -6.94 1.54 6.54
C VAL A 225 -6.13 2.22 7.64
N THR A 226 -5.96 3.54 7.55
CA THR A 226 -5.12 4.33 8.45
C THR A 226 -5.63 5.78 8.55
N ASN A 227 -4.94 6.64 9.30
CA ASN A 227 -5.27 8.07 9.39
C ASN A 227 -5.03 8.81 8.06
N GLU A 228 -5.55 10.05 7.94
CA GLU A 228 -5.52 10.84 6.72
C GLU A 228 -4.10 11.07 6.17
N SER A 229 -3.16 11.49 7.01
CA SER A 229 -1.78 11.76 6.59
C SER A 229 -1.09 10.50 6.06
N SER A 230 -1.24 9.38 6.76
CA SER A 230 -0.69 8.09 6.36
C SER A 230 -1.41 7.52 5.13
N THR A 231 -2.70 7.83 4.95
CA THR A 231 -3.44 7.47 3.73
C THR A 231 -2.86 8.15 2.50
N LEU A 232 -2.59 9.46 2.58
CA LEU A 232 -1.98 10.20 1.47
C LEU A 232 -0.58 9.69 1.13
N GLU A 233 0.24 9.39 2.15
CA GLU A 233 1.58 8.81 1.97
C GLU A 233 1.50 7.42 1.32
N MET A 234 0.66 6.53 1.85
CA MET A 234 0.45 5.17 1.36
C MET A 234 0.02 5.15 -0.11
N ILE A 235 -0.96 5.98 -0.48
CA ILE A 235 -1.44 6.09 -1.85
C ILE A 235 -0.36 6.70 -2.74
N GLY A 236 0.38 7.70 -2.26
CA GLY A 236 1.46 8.36 -2.99
C GLY A 236 2.53 7.40 -3.49
N PHE A 237 2.81 6.29 -2.79
CA PHE A 237 3.75 5.27 -3.25
C PHE A 237 3.28 4.49 -4.50
N MET A 238 2.06 4.69 -4.94
CA MET A 238 1.49 4.08 -6.14
C MET A 238 1.42 5.04 -7.33
N ASP A 239 1.78 6.34 -7.17
CA ASP A 239 1.76 7.38 -8.21
C ASP A 239 3.11 7.50 -8.95
N ASP A 240 4.16 6.82 -8.49
CA ASP A 240 5.53 6.93 -9.01
C ASP A 240 6.08 5.54 -9.39
N SER A 241 5.36 4.85 -10.26
CA SER A 241 5.73 3.53 -10.75
C SER A 241 6.76 3.62 -11.88
N ASP A 242 7.75 2.72 -11.89
CA ASP A 242 8.66 2.57 -13.04
C ASP A 242 7.98 1.90 -14.27
N PHE A 243 6.70 1.55 -14.19
CA PHE A 243 6.02 0.65 -15.13
C PHE A 243 4.74 1.28 -15.69
N GLU A 244 4.90 2.27 -16.58
CA GLU A 244 3.80 3.09 -17.09
C GLU A 244 3.21 2.57 -18.44
N GLU A 245 3.62 1.38 -18.88
CA GLU A 245 3.30 0.85 -20.21
C GLU A 245 1.91 0.16 -20.32
N ARG A 246 1.06 0.26 -19.28
CA ARG A 246 -0.26 -0.41 -19.22
C ARG A 246 -1.39 0.57 -18.95
N LEU A 247 -2.00 0.56 -17.76
CA LEU A 247 -3.12 1.46 -17.45
C LEU A 247 -2.82 2.94 -17.77
N PRO A 248 -1.64 3.49 -17.47
CA PRO A 248 -1.34 4.89 -17.78
C PRO A 248 -1.06 5.18 -19.25
N ALA A 249 -0.56 4.20 -20.02
CA ALA A 249 0.14 4.39 -21.28
C ALA A 249 -0.56 5.28 -22.36
N LEU A 250 -1.89 5.27 -22.38
CA LEU A 250 -2.69 6.01 -23.37
C LEU A 250 -3.56 7.10 -22.72
N LEU A 251 -3.38 7.36 -21.45
CA LEU A 251 -4.12 8.40 -20.74
C LEU A 251 -3.43 9.77 -20.87
N PRO A 252 -4.17 10.89 -20.76
CA PRO A 252 -3.57 12.22 -20.74
C PRO A 252 -2.63 12.41 -19.54
N GLU A 253 -1.55 13.20 -19.71
CA GLU A 253 -0.53 13.46 -18.67
C GLU A 253 -1.06 14.07 -17.37
N ASN A 254 -2.21 14.76 -17.42
CA ASN A 254 -2.85 15.36 -16.25
C ASN A 254 -3.79 14.42 -15.49
N VAL A 255 -3.88 13.16 -15.91
CA VAL A 255 -4.62 12.10 -15.21
C VAL A 255 -3.66 11.35 -14.30
N LYS A 256 -4.01 11.23 -13.02
CA LYS A 256 -3.20 10.47 -12.08
C LYS A 256 -3.63 9.02 -12.02
N VAL A 257 -2.66 8.11 -12.06
CA VAL A 257 -2.91 6.66 -12.00
C VAL A 257 -2.14 6.05 -10.84
N TYR A 258 -2.85 5.70 -9.80
CA TYR A 258 -2.31 5.02 -8.62
C TYR A 258 -2.47 3.52 -8.81
N HIS A 259 -1.43 2.84 -9.25
CA HIS A 259 -1.56 1.47 -9.72
C HIS A 259 -0.43 0.55 -9.28
N LYS A 260 -0.62 -0.74 -9.51
CA LYS A 260 0.41 -1.77 -9.34
C LYS A 260 0.32 -2.81 -10.42
N ILE A 261 1.44 -3.04 -11.08
CA ILE A 261 1.57 -4.10 -12.07
C ILE A 261 1.89 -5.45 -11.42
N GLY A 262 1.63 -6.52 -12.18
CA GLY A 262 2.06 -7.88 -11.86
C GLY A 262 2.56 -8.61 -13.09
N ASN A 263 3.73 -9.26 -12.99
CA ASN A 263 4.33 -10.07 -14.04
C ASN A 263 4.72 -11.43 -13.50
N GLU A 264 4.29 -12.47 -14.20
CA GLU A 264 4.74 -13.85 -14.05
C GLU A 264 4.62 -14.54 -15.40
N VAL A 265 5.20 -15.70 -15.56
CA VAL A 265 5.10 -16.45 -16.82
C VAL A 265 3.62 -16.70 -17.16
N GLY A 266 3.19 -16.25 -18.34
CA GLY A 266 1.79 -16.35 -18.77
C GLY A 266 0.81 -15.43 -18.03
N VAL A 267 1.31 -14.44 -17.28
CA VAL A 267 0.51 -13.55 -16.42
C VAL A 267 1.00 -12.10 -16.54
N ILE A 268 0.12 -11.21 -16.97
CA ILE A 268 0.36 -9.76 -17.05
C ILE A 268 -0.83 -9.04 -16.43
N HIS A 269 -0.60 -8.30 -15.37
CA HIS A 269 -1.63 -7.56 -14.63
C HIS A 269 -1.34 -6.08 -14.58
N ASP A 270 -2.40 -5.30 -14.46
CA ASP A 270 -2.36 -3.97 -13.89
C ASP A 270 -3.68 -3.63 -13.21
N ALA A 271 -3.62 -3.04 -12.03
CA ALA A 271 -4.80 -2.67 -11.26
C ALA A 271 -4.55 -1.40 -10.46
N GLY A 272 -5.49 -0.46 -10.52
CA GLY A 272 -5.30 0.83 -9.89
C GLY A 272 -6.55 1.69 -9.79
N VAL A 273 -6.37 2.87 -9.20
CA VAL A 273 -7.38 3.93 -9.15
C VAL A 273 -6.91 5.08 -10.02
N ILE A 274 -7.74 5.45 -10.96
CA ILE A 274 -7.54 6.58 -11.86
C ILE A 274 -8.28 7.79 -11.28
N VAL A 275 -7.56 8.91 -11.16
CA VAL A 275 -8.09 10.19 -10.65
C VAL A 275 -8.07 11.22 -11.76
N LEU A 276 -9.27 11.67 -12.14
CA LEU A 276 -9.47 12.68 -13.17
C LEU A 276 -9.12 14.09 -12.66
N PRO A 277 -8.78 15.04 -13.54
CA PRO A 277 -8.50 16.43 -13.15
C PRO A 277 -9.65 17.12 -12.41
N ASN A 278 -10.89 16.71 -12.65
CA ASN A 278 -12.09 17.21 -11.95
C ASN A 278 -12.32 16.55 -10.58
N GLY A 279 -11.41 15.67 -10.13
CA GLY A 279 -11.49 14.95 -8.85
C GLY A 279 -12.31 13.66 -8.89
N GLY A 280 -12.93 13.32 -10.04
CA GLY A 280 -13.61 12.03 -10.24
C GLY A 280 -12.62 10.87 -10.09
N LYS A 281 -13.08 9.76 -9.52
CA LYS A 281 -12.24 8.58 -9.27
C LYS A 281 -12.94 7.31 -9.72
N TYR A 282 -12.19 6.43 -10.34
CA TYR A 282 -12.66 5.08 -10.63
C TYR A 282 -11.54 4.05 -10.47
N TYR A 283 -11.93 2.85 -10.13
CA TYR A 283 -11.06 1.68 -10.17
C TYR A 283 -11.09 1.06 -11.56
N LEU A 284 -9.94 0.63 -12.04
CA LEU A 284 -9.81 -0.27 -13.16
C LEU A 284 -8.73 -1.31 -12.86
N GLY A 285 -9.09 -2.58 -12.98
CA GLY A 285 -8.16 -3.69 -12.91
C GLY A 285 -8.29 -4.59 -14.11
N VAL A 286 -7.16 -4.99 -14.69
CA VAL A 286 -7.09 -6.02 -15.72
C VAL A 286 -6.11 -7.08 -15.24
N LEU A 287 -6.61 -8.27 -14.93
CA LEU A 287 -5.81 -9.43 -14.56
C LEU A 287 -5.90 -10.48 -15.65
N THR A 288 -4.79 -11.17 -15.92
CA THR A 288 -4.74 -12.17 -17.00
C THR A 288 -4.09 -13.47 -16.54
N THR A 289 -4.38 -14.57 -17.23
CA THR A 289 -3.67 -15.83 -17.09
C THR A 289 -3.63 -16.56 -18.43
N GLU A 290 -2.66 -17.45 -18.61
CA GLU A 290 -2.46 -18.25 -19.81
C GLU A 290 -2.28 -17.41 -21.09
N ILE A 291 -1.71 -16.19 -20.95
CA ILE A 291 -1.38 -15.34 -22.10
C ILE A 291 -0.11 -15.85 -22.79
N THR A 292 -0.02 -15.66 -24.09
CA THR A 292 1.12 -16.10 -24.90
C THR A 292 1.96 -14.97 -25.46
N ASP A 293 1.42 -13.73 -25.48
CA ASP A 293 2.10 -12.53 -25.95
C ASP A 293 1.98 -11.42 -24.90
N GLU A 294 3.08 -11.17 -24.19
CA GLU A 294 3.14 -10.19 -23.11
C GLU A 294 2.99 -8.76 -23.62
N GLU A 295 3.63 -8.42 -24.74
CA GLU A 295 3.61 -7.06 -25.29
C GLU A 295 2.23 -6.71 -25.86
N GLU A 296 1.58 -7.68 -26.52
CA GLU A 296 0.20 -7.50 -26.98
C GLU A 296 -0.77 -7.38 -25.77
N THR A 297 -0.52 -8.12 -24.72
CA THR A 297 -1.33 -8.02 -23.49
C THR A 297 -1.18 -6.67 -22.82
N LYS A 298 0.04 -6.10 -22.72
CA LYS A 298 0.26 -4.74 -22.21
C LYS A 298 -0.51 -3.70 -23.02
N LYS A 299 -0.43 -3.78 -24.36
CA LYS A 299 -1.19 -2.90 -25.27
C LYS A 299 -2.69 -3.06 -25.08
N THR A 300 -3.17 -4.27 -24.89
CA THR A 300 -4.59 -4.57 -24.62
C THR A 300 -5.05 -3.91 -23.33
N ILE A 301 -4.26 -3.97 -22.26
CA ILE A 301 -4.55 -3.28 -20.99
C ILE A 301 -4.62 -1.76 -21.21
N ALA A 302 -3.67 -1.18 -21.93
CA ALA A 302 -3.67 0.24 -22.26
C ALA A 302 -4.91 0.67 -23.09
N GLN A 303 -5.31 -0.14 -24.06
CA GLN A 303 -6.54 0.10 -24.85
C GLN A 303 -7.80 0.05 -23.99
N ILE A 304 -7.93 -0.95 -23.12
CA ILE A 304 -9.06 -1.04 -22.19
C ILE A 304 -9.08 0.18 -21.27
N SER A 305 -7.93 0.60 -20.75
CA SER A 305 -7.82 1.81 -19.91
C SER A 305 -8.29 3.05 -20.66
N LYS A 306 -7.87 3.21 -21.92
CA LYS A 306 -8.24 4.37 -22.74
C LYS A 306 -9.75 4.43 -23.02
N ILE A 307 -10.38 3.34 -23.42
CA ILE A 307 -11.84 3.34 -23.68
C ILE A 307 -12.65 3.58 -22.42
N VAL A 308 -12.21 3.05 -21.26
CA VAL A 308 -12.85 3.33 -19.97
C VAL A 308 -12.70 4.80 -19.61
N TYR A 309 -11.51 5.36 -19.77
CA TYR A 309 -11.25 6.78 -19.55
C TYR A 309 -12.15 7.66 -20.43
N ASP A 310 -12.20 7.41 -21.74
CA ASP A 310 -13.00 8.18 -22.68
C ASP A 310 -14.49 8.10 -22.31
N PHE A 311 -14.96 6.94 -21.89
CA PHE A 311 -16.33 6.77 -21.42
C PHE A 311 -16.61 7.56 -20.15
N VAL A 312 -15.67 7.61 -19.20
CA VAL A 312 -15.84 8.34 -17.93
C VAL A 312 -15.70 9.83 -18.13
N ASP A 313 -14.72 10.30 -18.91
CA ASP A 313 -14.43 11.72 -19.15
C ASP A 313 -15.52 12.38 -20.01
N ASN A 314 -16.08 11.69 -20.98
CA ASN A 314 -17.24 12.15 -21.78
C ASN A 314 -18.54 12.36 -20.96
N LYS A 315 -18.41 12.48 -19.64
CA LYS A 315 -19.51 12.82 -18.72
C LYS A 315 -19.88 14.31 -18.72
N ASN A 316 -19.18 15.15 -19.46
CA ASN A 316 -19.45 16.58 -19.47
C ASN A 316 -20.30 17.00 -20.67
#